data_27f10972fcc57a9f417a7ec39c705d05
#
_entry.id   27f10972fcc57a9f417a7ec39c705d05
#
_cell.length_a   1.000
_cell.length_b   1.000
_cell.length_c   1.000
_cell.angle_alpha   90.00
_cell.angle_beta   90.00
_cell.angle_gamma   90.00
#
_symmetry.space_group_name_H-M   'P 1'
#
loop_
_entity.id
_entity.type
_entity.pdbx_description
1 polymer ?
#
loop_
_entity_poly.entity_id
_entity_poly.type
_entity_poly.pdbx_seq_one_letter_code
_entity_poly.pdbx_strand_id
1 'polypeptide(L)'
;MAPSFGRSISFPLSPARSFKPRSAAAACHVRSISLPCRSHPLLSHLQSHIAAVRSWLLQDHGDASASASVSAGLAHIHALHAALADLLLLPDPQDALRRSTAAADRLLDAFLLLADAHQGFHEALLDLTHHVADARAALRRKSARLASTVSAAAAATKYSSRLGLGATAEETEMTAALMDAATASAAASAAVFTAAASMSSAAASSCSCKKTPAFAAFAKKASPETAQVALDRFEELEQCIDESESSCHKVFRGILHTRVALLNIQTPTF
;
A
#
# COMPACT_ATOMS: atom_id res chain seq x y z
N MET A 1 -40.75 65.86 -2.12
CA MET A 1 -39.58 66.78 -2.06
C MET A 1 -38.39 66.01 -1.56
N ALA A 2 -37.52 65.65 -2.48
CA ALA A 2 -36.23 65.04 -2.15
C ALA A 2 -35.12 65.83 -2.80
N PRO A 3 -34.04 66.20 -2.18
CA PRO A 3 -32.87 66.76 -2.85
C PRO A 3 -31.84 65.64 -3.16
N SER A 4 -31.52 65.59 -4.44
CA SER A 4 -30.42 64.84 -5.02
C SER A 4 -29.08 65.53 -4.69
N PHE A 5 -28.10 64.79 -4.12
CA PHE A 5 -26.72 65.23 -4.00
C PHE A 5 -25.83 64.49 -5.02
N GLY A 6 -25.60 65.13 -6.17
CA GLY A 6 -24.53 64.78 -7.09
C GLY A 6 -23.19 65.22 -6.55
N ARG A 7 -22.23 64.27 -6.31
CA ARG A 7 -20.82 64.58 -6.08
C ARG A 7 -20.05 64.33 -7.37
N SER A 8 -19.65 65.43 -8.02
CA SER A 8 -18.64 65.43 -9.09
C SER A 8 -17.23 65.26 -8.47
N ILE A 9 -16.50 64.23 -8.91
CA ILE A 9 -15.12 64.05 -8.58
C ILE A 9 -14.28 64.54 -9.77
N SER A 10 -13.65 65.70 -9.62
CA SER A 10 -12.73 66.25 -10.60
C SER A 10 -11.35 65.65 -10.40
N PHE A 11 -10.79 65.02 -11.44
CA PHE A 11 -9.39 64.59 -11.45
C PHE A 11 -8.50 65.72 -11.97
N PRO A 12 -7.35 65.99 -11.33
CA PRO A 12 -6.38 66.97 -11.85
C PRO A 12 -5.62 66.40 -13.05
N LEU A 13 -5.58 67.13 -14.14
CA LEU A 13 -4.74 66.91 -15.32
C LEU A 13 -3.26 67.09 -14.97
N SER A 14 -2.46 66.01 -15.11
CA SER A 14 -1.02 66.05 -14.99
C SER A 14 -0.39 66.60 -16.28
N PRO A 15 0.67 67.41 -16.17
CA PRO A 15 1.29 68.04 -17.34
C PRO A 15 2.10 67.03 -18.18
N ALA A 16 1.95 67.13 -19.50
CA ALA A 16 2.67 66.33 -20.49
C ALA A 16 4.20 66.52 -20.37
N ARG A 17 4.90 65.40 -20.07
CA ARG A 17 6.35 65.35 -20.19
C ARG A 17 6.74 64.94 -21.61
N SER A 18 7.51 65.81 -22.23
CA SER A 18 8.19 65.64 -23.51
C SER A 18 9.07 64.37 -23.48
N PHE A 19 8.76 63.38 -24.36
CA PHE A 19 9.60 62.23 -24.57
C PHE A 19 10.68 62.53 -25.63
N LYS A 20 11.95 62.52 -25.21
CA LYS A 20 13.09 62.36 -26.11
C LYS A 20 13.10 60.89 -26.60
N PRO A 21 13.35 60.65 -27.91
CA PRO A 21 13.53 59.30 -28.40
C PRO A 21 14.83 58.72 -27.87
N ARG A 22 14.75 57.73 -27.00
CA ARG A 22 15.88 56.93 -26.56
C ARG A 22 16.05 55.77 -27.55
N SER A 23 17.24 55.69 -28.12
CA SER A 23 17.84 54.63 -28.88
C SER A 23 17.33 53.25 -28.51
N ALA A 24 16.96 52.44 -29.51
CA ALA A 24 16.57 51.04 -29.39
C ALA A 24 17.70 50.23 -28.75
N ALA A 25 17.62 50.04 -27.44
CA ALA A 25 18.34 48.97 -26.76
C ALA A 25 17.61 47.67 -27.06
N ALA A 26 18.32 46.74 -27.68
CA ALA A 26 17.85 45.39 -27.94
C ALA A 26 17.20 44.83 -26.69
N ALA A 27 15.89 44.49 -26.76
CA ALA A 27 15.19 43.75 -25.76
C ALA A 27 15.84 42.37 -25.69
N CYS A 28 16.75 42.19 -24.77
CA CYS A 28 17.18 40.86 -24.36
C CYS A 28 15.91 40.13 -23.84
N HIS A 29 15.34 39.32 -24.69
CA HIS A 29 14.42 38.29 -24.23
C HIS A 29 15.21 37.44 -23.23
N VAL A 30 15.05 37.72 -21.95
CA VAL A 30 15.40 36.78 -20.90
C VAL A 30 14.55 35.55 -21.18
N ARG A 31 15.08 34.58 -21.94
CA ARG A 31 14.55 33.24 -21.99
C ARG A 31 14.52 32.78 -20.54
N SER A 32 13.32 32.64 -19.98
CA SER A 32 13.14 31.92 -18.77
C SER A 32 13.78 30.56 -19.00
N ILE A 33 14.98 30.38 -18.45
CA ILE A 33 15.58 29.05 -18.36
C ILE A 33 14.62 28.32 -17.44
N SER A 34 13.70 27.54 -18.03
CA SER A 34 12.95 26.54 -17.30
C SER A 34 14.01 25.63 -16.71
N LEU A 35 14.29 25.82 -15.42
CA LEU A 35 15.05 24.84 -14.65
C LEU A 35 14.41 23.47 -14.95
N PRO A 36 15.23 22.44 -15.26
CA PRO A 36 14.69 21.09 -15.47
C PRO A 36 13.77 20.82 -14.31
N CYS A 37 12.52 20.44 -14.60
CA CYS A 37 11.48 20.19 -13.65
C CYS A 37 12.05 19.38 -12.50
N ARG A 38 12.26 20.00 -11.36
CA ARG A 38 12.50 19.24 -10.13
C ARG A 38 11.22 18.48 -9.93
N SER A 39 11.28 17.14 -10.02
CA SER A 39 10.17 16.27 -9.69
C SER A 39 9.58 16.73 -8.36
N HIS A 40 8.26 16.86 -8.32
CA HIS A 40 7.57 17.37 -7.13
C HIS A 40 8.03 16.60 -5.89
N PRO A 41 8.27 17.25 -4.73
CA PRO A 41 8.78 16.59 -3.53
C PRO A 41 7.97 15.35 -3.12
N LEU A 42 6.63 15.36 -3.31
CA LEU A 42 5.78 14.20 -3.02
C LEU A 42 6.02 13.04 -3.99
N LEU A 43 6.41 13.30 -5.24
CA LEU A 43 6.81 12.23 -6.16
C LEU A 43 8.11 11.57 -5.70
N SER A 44 9.09 12.35 -5.28
CA SER A 44 10.34 11.82 -4.70
C SER A 44 10.07 11.06 -3.40
N HIS A 45 9.12 11.51 -2.59
CA HIS A 45 8.68 10.83 -1.38
C HIS A 45 8.04 9.46 -1.70
N LEU A 46 7.13 9.41 -2.67
CA LEU A 46 6.55 8.16 -3.15
C LEU A 46 7.62 7.19 -3.66
N GLN A 47 8.55 7.68 -4.50
CA GLN A 47 9.67 6.88 -5.01
C GLN A 47 10.54 6.31 -3.89
N SER A 48 10.76 7.08 -2.81
CA SER A 48 11.48 6.61 -1.63
C SER A 48 10.75 5.46 -0.92
N HIS A 49 9.43 5.52 -0.81
CA HIS A 49 8.64 4.42 -0.23
C HIS A 49 8.64 3.18 -1.13
N ILE A 50 8.56 3.35 -2.45
CA ILE A 50 8.70 2.24 -3.41
C ILE A 50 10.07 1.57 -3.25
N ALA A 51 11.14 2.36 -3.14
CA ALA A 51 12.48 1.84 -2.92
C ALA A 51 12.62 1.12 -1.57
N ALA A 52 12.00 1.65 -0.51
CA ALA A 52 11.99 1.01 0.81
C ALA A 52 11.26 -0.35 0.78
N VAL A 53 10.10 -0.43 0.12
CA VAL A 53 9.38 -1.70 -0.09
C VAL A 53 10.25 -2.70 -0.85
N ARG A 54 10.87 -2.28 -1.95
CA ARG A 54 11.74 -3.14 -2.76
C ARG A 54 12.95 -3.62 -1.96
N SER A 55 13.56 -2.73 -1.18
CA SER A 55 14.69 -3.09 -0.29
C SER A 55 14.26 -4.11 0.75
N TRP A 56 13.10 -3.92 1.38
CA TRP A 56 12.55 -4.87 2.35
C TRP A 56 12.27 -6.24 1.71
N LEU A 57 11.73 -6.29 0.48
CA LEU A 57 11.48 -7.54 -0.26
C LEU A 57 12.76 -8.31 -0.60
N LEU A 58 13.90 -7.62 -0.74
CA LEU A 58 15.20 -8.23 -1.05
C LEU A 58 15.96 -8.70 0.21
N GLN A 59 15.52 -8.26 1.40
CA GLN A 59 16.13 -8.73 2.64
C GLN A 59 15.79 -10.21 2.83
N ASP A 60 16.82 -11.01 3.04
CA ASP A 60 16.64 -12.38 3.46
C ASP A 60 16.17 -12.36 4.92
N HIS A 61 14.89 -12.63 5.12
CA HIS A 61 14.27 -12.69 6.44
C HIS A 61 14.60 -14.02 7.17
N GLY A 62 15.80 -14.58 6.92
CA GLY A 62 16.30 -15.74 7.63
C GLY A 62 16.28 -15.48 9.14
N ASP A 63 15.75 -16.40 9.92
CA ASP A 63 15.70 -16.47 11.40
C ASP A 63 15.18 -15.21 12.16
N ALA A 64 15.06 -14.05 11.55
CA ALA A 64 14.30 -12.94 12.13
C ALA A 64 12.85 -13.39 12.28
N SER A 65 12.27 -13.17 13.45
CA SER A 65 10.88 -13.54 13.75
C SER A 65 9.98 -13.21 12.55
N ALA A 66 9.31 -14.20 11.98
CA ALA A 66 8.40 -14.02 10.86
C ALA A 66 7.28 -13.02 11.20
N SER A 67 6.94 -12.88 12.49
CA SER A 67 6.09 -11.84 13.06
C SER A 67 6.62 -10.44 12.77
N ALA A 68 7.89 -10.18 13.06
CA ALA A 68 8.50 -8.88 12.76
C ALA A 68 8.48 -8.56 11.26
N SER A 69 8.66 -9.57 10.40
CA SER A 69 8.56 -9.40 8.94
C SER A 69 7.14 -9.05 8.50
N VAL A 70 6.10 -9.68 9.05
CA VAL A 70 4.69 -9.36 8.75
C VAL A 70 4.36 -7.93 9.18
N SER A 71 4.73 -7.55 10.40
CA SER A 71 4.49 -6.21 10.94
C SER A 71 5.22 -5.13 10.12
N ALA A 72 6.49 -5.33 9.79
CA ALA A 72 7.27 -4.42 8.96
C ALA A 72 6.69 -4.29 7.54
N GLY A 73 6.29 -5.39 6.93
CA GLY A 73 5.67 -5.39 5.60
C GLY A 73 4.37 -4.58 5.56
N LEU A 74 3.48 -4.80 6.54
CA LEU A 74 2.24 -4.03 6.68
C LEU A 74 2.51 -2.53 6.89
N ALA A 75 3.53 -2.18 7.68
CA ALA A 75 3.93 -0.80 7.89
C ALA A 75 4.45 -0.14 6.58
N HIS A 76 5.25 -0.85 5.79
CA HIS A 76 5.72 -0.37 4.49
C HIS A 76 4.57 -0.14 3.50
N ILE A 77 3.61 -1.08 3.43
CA ILE A 77 2.43 -0.94 2.56
C ILE A 77 1.59 0.26 3.00
N HIS A 78 1.36 0.41 4.31
CA HIS A 78 0.62 1.55 4.84
C HIS A 78 1.27 2.89 4.49
N ALA A 79 2.59 3.03 4.71
CA ALA A 79 3.34 4.23 4.38
C ALA A 79 3.31 4.55 2.87
N LEU A 80 3.41 3.52 2.02
CA LEU A 80 3.29 3.66 0.57
C LEU A 80 1.91 4.20 0.17
N HIS A 81 0.82 3.68 0.73
CA HIS A 81 -0.53 4.17 0.45
C HIS A 81 -0.79 5.56 1.01
N ALA A 82 -0.19 5.95 2.12
CA ALA A 82 -0.24 7.32 2.62
C ALA A 82 0.43 8.30 1.63
N ALA A 83 1.65 7.97 1.17
CA ALA A 83 2.34 8.78 0.17
C ALA A 83 1.59 8.85 -1.18
N LEU A 84 0.92 7.78 -1.59
CA LEU A 84 0.04 7.77 -2.75
C LEU A 84 -1.16 8.72 -2.57
N ALA A 85 -1.82 8.67 -1.43
CA ALA A 85 -2.96 9.53 -1.14
C ALA A 85 -2.56 11.01 -1.18
N ASP A 86 -1.43 11.37 -0.59
CA ASP A 86 -0.90 12.74 -0.62
C ASP A 86 -0.58 13.20 -2.05
N LEU A 87 0.02 12.32 -2.86
CA LEU A 87 0.35 12.63 -4.25
C LEU A 87 -0.91 12.87 -5.10
N LEU A 88 -1.96 12.06 -4.92
CA LEU A 88 -3.21 12.15 -5.67
C LEU A 88 -4.04 13.41 -5.37
N LEU A 89 -3.70 14.15 -4.31
CA LEU A 89 -4.29 15.45 -4.03
C LEU A 89 -3.75 16.57 -4.95
N LEU A 90 -2.62 16.35 -5.60
CA LEU A 90 -2.01 17.35 -6.48
C LEU A 90 -2.72 17.41 -7.85
N PRO A 91 -2.75 18.60 -8.50
CA PRO A 91 -3.36 18.75 -9.82
C PRO A 91 -2.62 17.95 -10.91
N ASP A 92 -1.28 17.90 -10.88
CA ASP A 92 -0.48 17.25 -11.91
C ASP A 92 -0.78 15.75 -12.08
N PRO A 93 -0.82 14.91 -11.00
CA PRO A 93 -1.26 13.53 -11.09
C PRO A 93 -2.71 13.38 -11.56
N GLN A 94 -3.60 14.28 -11.09
CA GLN A 94 -5.00 14.25 -11.50
C GLN A 94 -5.14 14.52 -13.01
N ASP A 95 -4.42 15.51 -13.53
CA ASP A 95 -4.43 15.83 -14.95
C ASP A 95 -3.77 14.73 -15.80
N ALA A 96 -2.70 14.11 -15.30
CA ALA A 96 -2.08 12.97 -15.95
C ALA A 96 -3.04 11.78 -16.08
N LEU A 97 -3.76 11.45 -15.00
CA LEU A 97 -4.74 10.37 -14.97
C LEU A 97 -5.98 10.67 -15.82
N ARG A 98 -6.44 11.92 -15.87
CA ARG A 98 -7.54 12.33 -16.76
C ARG A 98 -7.17 12.20 -18.23
N ARG A 99 -5.91 12.42 -18.58
CA ARG A 99 -5.41 12.24 -19.96
C ARG A 99 -5.19 10.79 -20.31
N SER A 100 -4.86 9.95 -19.34
CA SER A 100 -4.62 8.51 -19.54
C SER A 100 -5.67 7.67 -18.80
N THR A 101 -6.89 7.63 -19.37
CA THR A 101 -8.00 6.86 -18.78
C THR A 101 -7.67 5.38 -18.67
N ALA A 102 -6.95 4.82 -19.65
CA ALA A 102 -6.52 3.42 -19.61
C ALA A 102 -5.56 3.13 -18.43
N ALA A 103 -4.68 4.07 -18.08
CA ALA A 103 -3.83 3.92 -16.90
C ALA A 103 -4.65 4.02 -15.61
N ALA A 104 -5.60 4.94 -15.55
CA ALA A 104 -6.49 5.08 -14.40
C ALA A 104 -7.36 3.83 -14.19
N ASP A 105 -7.92 3.25 -15.25
CA ASP A 105 -8.71 2.02 -15.18
C ASP A 105 -7.87 0.85 -14.66
N ARG A 106 -6.64 0.68 -15.19
CA ARG A 106 -5.71 -0.36 -14.68
C ARG A 106 -5.37 -0.18 -13.20
N LEU A 107 -5.17 1.05 -12.74
CA LEU A 107 -4.93 1.34 -11.33
C LEU A 107 -6.16 1.03 -10.48
N LEU A 108 -7.35 1.39 -10.94
CA LEU A 108 -8.61 1.09 -10.25
C LEU A 108 -8.83 -0.42 -10.10
N ASP A 109 -8.55 -1.20 -11.15
CA ASP A 109 -8.64 -2.65 -11.12
C ASP A 109 -7.57 -3.26 -10.20
N ALA A 110 -6.33 -2.76 -10.26
CA ALA A 110 -5.26 -3.21 -9.39
C ALA A 110 -5.57 -3.00 -7.90
N PHE A 111 -6.07 -1.81 -7.55
CA PHE A 111 -6.43 -1.51 -6.15
C PHE A 111 -7.71 -2.20 -5.71
N LEU A 112 -8.63 -2.55 -6.61
CA LEU A 112 -9.76 -3.41 -6.28
C LEU A 112 -9.29 -4.80 -5.88
N LEU A 113 -8.48 -5.44 -6.72
CA LEU A 113 -7.94 -6.77 -6.43
C LEU A 113 -7.07 -6.79 -5.16
N LEU A 114 -6.34 -5.70 -4.93
CA LEU A 114 -5.53 -5.56 -3.71
C LEU A 114 -6.42 -5.41 -2.46
N ALA A 115 -7.51 -4.66 -2.55
CA ALA A 115 -8.49 -4.54 -1.47
C ALA A 115 -9.14 -5.89 -1.14
N ASP A 116 -9.58 -6.63 -2.16
CA ASP A 116 -10.17 -7.96 -2.01
C ASP A 116 -9.15 -8.94 -1.36
N ALA A 117 -7.89 -8.89 -1.77
CA ALA A 117 -6.83 -9.72 -1.19
C ALA A 117 -6.58 -9.38 0.31
N HIS A 118 -6.57 -8.11 0.67
CA HIS A 118 -6.42 -7.68 2.07
C HIS A 118 -7.65 -8.00 2.91
N GLN A 119 -8.85 -7.91 2.35
CA GLN A 119 -10.08 -8.36 3.01
C GLN A 119 -10.01 -9.86 3.32
N GLY A 120 -9.68 -10.67 2.33
CA GLY A 120 -9.53 -12.12 2.52
C GLY A 120 -8.41 -12.49 3.49
N PHE A 121 -7.32 -11.71 3.53
CA PHE A 121 -6.27 -11.89 4.52
C PHE A 121 -6.75 -11.57 5.94
N HIS A 122 -7.50 -10.49 6.12
CA HIS A 122 -8.08 -10.15 7.41
C HIS A 122 -9.06 -11.22 7.92
N GLU A 123 -9.94 -11.71 7.05
CA GLU A 123 -10.84 -12.81 7.37
C GLU A 123 -10.06 -14.07 7.78
N ALA A 124 -8.98 -14.40 7.07
CA ALA A 124 -8.11 -15.50 7.41
C ALA A 124 -7.39 -15.33 8.76
N LEU A 125 -7.02 -14.10 9.14
CA LEU A 125 -6.47 -13.82 10.48
C LEU A 125 -7.50 -14.07 11.58
N LEU A 126 -8.75 -13.62 11.39
CA LEU A 126 -9.84 -13.86 12.36
C LEU A 126 -10.14 -15.35 12.52
N ASP A 127 -10.22 -16.10 11.43
CA ASP A 127 -10.39 -17.56 11.47
C ASP A 127 -9.22 -18.23 12.19
N LEU A 128 -8.00 -17.74 11.95
CA LEU A 128 -6.79 -18.26 12.58
C LEU A 128 -6.82 -18.02 14.09
N THR A 129 -7.28 -16.86 14.57
CA THR A 129 -7.48 -16.58 16.01
C THR A 129 -8.36 -17.64 16.67
N HIS A 130 -9.50 -17.96 16.05
CA HIS A 130 -10.40 -19.00 16.57
C HIS A 130 -9.73 -20.38 16.60
N HIS A 131 -8.99 -20.74 15.55
CA HIS A 131 -8.32 -22.02 15.48
C HIS A 131 -7.16 -22.16 16.47
N VAL A 132 -6.44 -21.08 16.73
CA VAL A 132 -5.36 -21.06 17.75
C VAL A 132 -5.94 -21.22 19.14
N ALA A 133 -7.03 -20.50 19.46
CA ALA A 133 -7.73 -20.65 20.74
C ALA A 133 -8.23 -22.09 20.96
N ASP A 134 -8.84 -22.71 19.94
CA ASP A 134 -9.31 -24.10 19.96
C ASP A 134 -8.15 -25.10 20.12
N ALA A 135 -7.03 -24.85 19.42
CA ALA A 135 -5.84 -25.70 19.50
C ALA A 135 -5.18 -25.64 20.88
N ARG A 136 -5.10 -24.45 21.49
CA ARG A 136 -4.63 -24.26 22.87
C ARG A 136 -5.52 -24.95 23.89
N ALA A 137 -6.86 -24.83 23.73
CA ALA A 137 -7.83 -25.46 24.60
C ALA A 137 -7.80 -27.01 24.50
N ALA A 138 -7.45 -27.50 23.32
CA ALA A 138 -7.53 -28.93 22.99
C ALA A 138 -6.18 -29.52 22.57
N LEU A 139 -5.06 -29.17 23.16
CA LEU A 139 -3.65 -29.57 22.85
C LEU A 139 -3.44 -31.03 22.31
N ARG A 140 -4.51 -31.70 22.03
CA ARG A 140 -4.60 -33.10 21.52
C ARG A 140 -5.23 -33.25 20.14
N ARG A 141 -5.76 -32.17 19.49
CA ARG A 141 -6.49 -32.29 18.22
C ARG A 141 -5.93 -31.40 17.13
N LYS A 142 -5.27 -32.04 16.22
CA LYS A 142 -4.92 -31.71 14.82
C LYS A 142 -5.14 -30.26 14.33
N SER A 143 -4.05 -29.55 14.19
CA SER A 143 -3.89 -28.23 13.63
C SER A 143 -3.84 -28.15 12.08
N ALA A 144 -4.26 -29.20 11.34
CA ALA A 144 -4.21 -29.23 9.87
C ALA A 144 -5.03 -28.13 9.16
N ARG A 145 -5.98 -27.51 9.88
CA ARG A 145 -6.81 -26.42 9.34
C ARG A 145 -6.12 -25.06 9.33
N LEU A 146 -5.14 -24.84 10.21
CA LEU A 146 -4.44 -23.56 10.36
C LEU A 146 -3.70 -23.12 9.10
N ALA A 147 -2.99 -24.02 8.46
CA ALA A 147 -2.21 -23.72 7.26
C ALA A 147 -3.08 -23.45 6.01
N SER A 148 -4.32 -23.96 6.01
CA SER A 148 -5.21 -23.86 4.84
C SER A 148 -5.83 -22.49 4.66
N THR A 149 -6.21 -21.79 5.74
CA THR A 149 -6.92 -20.50 5.67
C THR A 149 -6.02 -19.38 5.15
N VAL A 150 -4.82 -19.24 5.69
CA VAL A 150 -3.89 -18.18 5.28
C VAL A 150 -3.28 -18.46 3.90
N SER A 151 -3.11 -19.74 3.53
CA SER A 151 -2.66 -20.13 2.20
C SER A 151 -3.65 -19.72 1.09
N ALA A 152 -4.95 -19.71 1.36
CA ALA A 152 -5.95 -19.23 0.42
C ALA A 152 -5.80 -17.71 0.14
N ALA A 153 -5.56 -16.91 1.17
CA ALA A 153 -5.30 -15.48 1.00
C ALA A 153 -4.01 -15.20 0.22
N ALA A 154 -2.93 -15.95 0.48
CA ALA A 154 -1.67 -15.85 -0.27
C ALA A 154 -1.84 -16.25 -1.74
N ALA A 155 -2.75 -17.16 -2.07
CA ALA A 155 -3.06 -17.52 -3.46
C ALA A 155 -3.78 -16.40 -4.21
N ALA A 156 -4.63 -15.62 -3.55
CA ALA A 156 -5.34 -14.49 -4.15
C ALA A 156 -4.38 -13.39 -4.66
N THR A 157 -3.26 -13.15 -3.97
CA THR A 157 -2.27 -12.14 -4.39
C THR A 157 -1.47 -12.53 -5.63
N LYS A 158 -1.37 -13.82 -5.98
CA LYS A 158 -0.74 -14.28 -7.23
C LYS A 158 -1.48 -13.80 -8.47
N TYR A 159 -2.78 -13.51 -8.36
CA TYR A 159 -3.54 -12.87 -9.43
C TYR A 159 -3.15 -11.40 -9.61
N SER A 160 -2.88 -10.70 -8.53
CA SER A 160 -2.43 -9.30 -8.55
C SER A 160 -1.09 -9.12 -9.29
N SER A 161 -0.17 -10.07 -9.14
CA SER A 161 1.12 -10.07 -9.85
C SER A 161 1.02 -10.29 -11.36
N ARG A 162 -0.11 -10.78 -11.85
CA ARG A 162 -0.37 -11.03 -13.29
C ARG A 162 -1.00 -9.85 -14.01
N LEU A 163 -1.42 -8.82 -13.27
CA LEU A 163 -1.78 -7.54 -13.87
C LEU A 163 -0.50 -6.97 -14.47
N GLY A 164 -0.29 -7.22 -15.74
CA GLY A 164 0.84 -6.65 -16.49
C GLY A 164 0.74 -5.12 -16.47
N LEU A 165 1.15 -4.52 -15.37
CA LEU A 165 1.23 -3.08 -15.17
C LEU A 165 2.45 -2.51 -15.91
N GLY A 166 2.74 -3.04 -17.10
CA GLY A 166 3.78 -2.50 -17.97
C GLY A 166 3.38 -1.11 -18.43
N ALA A 167 4.24 -0.14 -18.16
CA ALA A 167 4.09 1.20 -18.71
C ALA A 167 4.08 1.13 -20.24
N THR A 168 3.11 1.77 -20.88
CA THR A 168 3.11 1.99 -22.31
C THR A 168 4.05 3.15 -22.65
N ALA A 169 4.63 3.17 -23.83
CA ALA A 169 5.64 4.17 -24.24
C ALA A 169 5.15 5.64 -24.18
N GLU A 170 3.86 5.86 -24.04
CA GLU A 170 3.21 7.18 -23.95
C GLU A 170 2.84 7.59 -22.51
N GLU A 171 3.09 6.74 -21.52
CA GLU A 171 2.76 7.06 -20.12
C GLU A 171 3.73 8.12 -19.58
N THR A 172 3.18 9.14 -18.92
CA THR A 172 3.97 10.18 -18.27
C THR A 172 4.72 9.59 -17.06
N GLU A 173 5.83 10.21 -16.64
CA GLU A 173 6.59 9.82 -15.44
C GLU A 173 5.68 9.64 -14.21
N MET A 174 4.64 10.47 -14.11
CA MET A 174 3.67 10.43 -13.03
C MET A 174 2.84 9.14 -13.02
N THR A 175 2.28 8.77 -14.16
CA THR A 175 1.48 7.53 -14.28
C THR A 175 2.35 6.29 -14.08
N ALA A 176 3.59 6.32 -14.58
CA ALA A 176 4.55 5.24 -14.35
C ALA A 176 4.86 5.06 -12.85
N ALA A 177 5.06 6.15 -12.10
CA ALA A 177 5.30 6.08 -10.66
C ALA A 177 4.09 5.53 -9.88
N LEU A 178 2.86 5.87 -10.28
CA LEU A 178 1.65 5.32 -9.68
C LEU A 178 1.51 3.82 -9.96
N MET A 179 1.83 3.37 -11.18
CA MET A 179 1.83 1.95 -11.54
C MET A 179 2.91 1.17 -10.78
N ASP A 180 4.09 1.76 -10.63
CA ASP A 180 5.19 1.21 -9.82
C ASP A 180 4.79 1.03 -8.35
N ALA A 181 4.08 2.01 -7.79
CA ALA A 181 3.57 1.94 -6.43
C ALA A 181 2.54 0.82 -6.26
N ALA A 182 1.61 0.66 -7.22
CA ALA A 182 0.64 -0.43 -7.20
C ALA A 182 1.33 -1.80 -7.27
N THR A 183 2.33 -1.93 -8.14
CA THR A 183 3.13 -3.16 -8.27
C THR A 183 3.92 -3.48 -7.00
N ALA A 184 4.58 -2.48 -6.40
CA ALA A 184 5.32 -2.64 -5.16
C ALA A 184 4.39 -3.04 -3.99
N SER A 185 3.21 -2.41 -3.91
CA SER A 185 2.19 -2.75 -2.90
C SER A 185 1.72 -4.21 -3.05
N ALA A 186 1.43 -4.66 -4.28
CA ALA A 186 1.02 -6.03 -4.53
C ALA A 186 2.12 -7.06 -4.17
N ALA A 187 3.37 -6.77 -4.51
CA ALA A 187 4.50 -7.64 -4.16
C ALA A 187 4.70 -7.73 -2.64
N ALA A 188 4.63 -6.58 -1.94
CA ALA A 188 4.74 -6.55 -0.49
C ALA A 188 3.59 -7.32 0.19
N SER A 189 2.36 -7.16 -0.28
CA SER A 189 1.19 -7.90 0.23
C SER A 189 1.38 -9.40 0.07
N ALA A 190 1.87 -9.86 -1.09
CA ALA A 190 2.16 -11.27 -1.32
C ALA A 190 3.20 -11.83 -0.35
N ALA A 191 4.26 -11.06 -0.08
CA ALA A 191 5.31 -11.44 0.88
C ALA A 191 4.77 -11.54 2.31
N VAL A 192 3.98 -10.55 2.76
CA VAL A 192 3.32 -10.54 4.07
C VAL A 192 2.41 -11.77 4.24
N PHE A 193 1.56 -12.04 3.26
CA PHE A 193 0.63 -13.19 3.33
C PHE A 193 1.38 -14.53 3.33
N THR A 194 2.48 -14.61 2.57
CA THR A 194 3.33 -15.81 2.57
C THR A 194 4.04 -16.00 3.92
N ALA A 195 4.53 -14.93 4.53
CA ALA A 195 5.16 -15.00 5.85
C ALA A 195 4.15 -15.45 6.93
N ALA A 196 2.94 -14.89 6.95
CA ALA A 196 1.89 -15.31 7.86
C ALA A 196 1.47 -16.77 7.64
N ALA A 197 1.38 -17.24 6.39
CA ALA A 197 1.10 -18.62 6.06
C ALA A 197 2.20 -19.57 6.55
N SER A 198 3.47 -19.18 6.45
CA SER A 198 4.60 -19.97 6.93
C SER A 198 4.60 -20.12 8.46
N MET A 199 4.27 -19.05 9.21
CA MET A 199 4.10 -19.11 10.67
C MET A 199 2.97 -20.05 11.07
N SER A 200 1.83 -19.95 10.40
CA SER A 200 0.68 -20.85 10.66
C SER A 200 1.04 -22.30 10.40
N SER A 201 1.79 -22.57 9.32
CA SER A 201 2.28 -23.91 8.99
C SER A 201 3.31 -24.43 10.00
N ALA A 202 4.20 -23.57 10.49
CA ALA A 202 5.19 -23.93 11.52
C ALA A 202 4.51 -24.28 12.84
N ALA A 203 3.52 -23.49 13.28
CA ALA A 203 2.71 -23.75 14.46
C ALA A 203 1.93 -25.08 14.32
N ALA A 204 1.31 -25.32 13.16
CA ALA A 204 0.61 -26.56 12.85
C ALA A 204 1.53 -27.78 12.88
N SER A 205 2.72 -27.67 12.35
CA SER A 205 3.71 -28.75 12.31
C SER A 205 4.22 -29.13 13.70
N SER A 206 4.34 -28.15 14.60
CA SER A 206 4.74 -28.36 15.99
C SER A 206 3.74 -29.25 16.77
N CYS A 207 2.46 -29.19 16.38
CA CYS A 207 1.41 -30.01 17.00
C CYS A 207 1.24 -31.38 16.35
N SER A 208 1.78 -31.59 15.15
CA SER A 208 1.68 -32.86 14.42
C SER A 208 2.77 -33.80 14.84
N CYS A 209 2.56 -34.56 15.93
CA CYS A 209 3.34 -35.78 16.17
C CYS A 209 3.18 -36.69 14.95
N LYS A 210 4.27 -36.83 14.16
CA LYS A 210 4.32 -37.74 13.00
C LYS A 210 3.89 -39.13 13.44
N LYS A 211 2.67 -39.50 13.18
CA LYS A 211 2.24 -40.89 13.20
C LYS A 211 2.78 -41.54 11.94
N THR A 212 3.99 -42.09 12.00
CA THR A 212 4.39 -43.12 11.05
C THR A 212 3.48 -44.34 11.30
N PRO A 213 2.82 -44.89 10.27
CA PRO A 213 1.80 -45.96 10.44
C PRO A 213 2.37 -47.29 10.91
N ALA A 214 3.69 -47.40 11.07
CA ALA A 214 4.35 -48.68 11.37
C ALA A 214 4.49 -49.04 12.86
N PHE A 215 4.23 -48.15 13.82
CA PHE A 215 4.39 -48.46 15.26
C PHE A 215 3.30 -47.82 16.12
N ALA A 216 2.08 -48.25 15.93
CA ALA A 216 0.94 -47.84 16.77
C ALA A 216 0.96 -48.44 18.19
N ALA A 217 1.97 -49.23 18.56
CA ALA A 217 2.01 -49.96 19.83
C ALA A 217 2.77 -49.22 20.97
N PHE A 218 3.54 -48.20 20.68
CA PHE A 218 4.19 -47.35 21.69
C PHE A 218 3.78 -45.89 21.50
N ALA A 219 2.61 -45.54 21.97
CA ALA A 219 2.21 -44.16 22.19
C ALA A 219 3.13 -43.57 23.26
N LYS A 220 4.33 -43.17 22.85
CA LYS A 220 5.20 -42.34 23.68
C LYS A 220 4.44 -41.04 23.95
N LYS A 221 4.00 -40.86 25.18
CA LYS A 221 3.45 -39.63 25.73
C LYS A 221 4.36 -38.51 25.20
N ALA A 222 3.79 -37.54 24.45
CA ALA A 222 4.57 -36.38 23.96
C ALA A 222 5.40 -35.84 25.13
N SER A 223 6.70 -35.69 24.95
CA SER A 223 7.54 -35.20 26.03
C SER A 223 7.06 -33.82 26.45
N PRO A 224 7.11 -33.44 27.72
CA PRO A 224 6.68 -32.12 28.18
C PRO A 224 7.39 -30.99 27.40
N GLU A 225 8.61 -31.20 26.93
CA GLU A 225 9.35 -30.26 26.08
C GLU A 225 8.70 -30.01 24.72
N THR A 226 8.18 -31.05 24.05
CA THR A 226 7.50 -30.87 22.75
C THR A 226 6.18 -30.15 22.90
N ALA A 227 5.48 -30.34 24.02
CA ALA A 227 4.26 -29.59 24.31
C ALA A 227 4.56 -28.11 24.60
N GLN A 228 5.66 -27.81 25.28
CA GLN A 228 6.07 -26.43 25.56
C GLN A 228 6.45 -25.70 24.28
N VAL A 229 7.27 -26.29 23.41
CA VAL A 229 7.63 -25.70 22.11
C VAL A 229 6.38 -25.41 21.26
N ALA A 230 5.36 -26.28 21.30
CA ALA A 230 4.13 -26.02 20.59
C ALA A 230 3.33 -24.83 21.20
N LEU A 231 3.32 -24.72 22.53
CA LEU A 231 2.70 -23.59 23.20
C LEU A 231 3.40 -22.28 22.87
N ASP A 232 4.73 -22.25 22.90
CA ASP A 232 5.51 -21.05 22.56
C ASP A 232 5.25 -20.58 21.12
N ARG A 233 5.12 -21.53 20.16
CA ARG A 233 4.76 -21.22 18.78
C ARG A 233 3.34 -20.66 18.62
N PHE A 234 2.39 -21.16 19.41
CA PHE A 234 1.03 -20.61 19.40
C PHE A 234 0.99 -19.21 20.01
N GLU A 235 1.77 -18.96 21.05
CA GLU A 235 1.87 -17.64 21.67
C GLU A 235 2.48 -16.62 20.71
N GLU A 236 3.58 -16.99 20.01
CA GLU A 236 4.18 -16.17 18.96
C GLU A 236 3.19 -15.88 17.82
N LEU A 237 2.40 -16.85 17.42
CA LEU A 237 1.38 -16.70 16.39
C LEU A 237 0.22 -15.80 16.84
N GLU A 238 -0.29 -15.96 18.07
CA GLU A 238 -1.31 -15.07 18.65
C GLU A 238 -0.82 -13.62 18.69
N GLN A 239 0.38 -13.40 19.20
CA GLN A 239 0.96 -12.06 19.23
C GLN A 239 1.07 -11.45 17.81
N CYS A 240 1.53 -12.25 16.83
CA CYS A 240 1.57 -11.80 15.45
C CYS A 240 0.19 -11.43 14.90
N ILE A 241 -0.83 -12.20 15.20
CA ILE A 241 -2.20 -11.93 14.76
C ILE A 241 -2.69 -10.60 15.35
N ASP A 242 -2.55 -10.42 16.66
CA ASP A 242 -2.99 -9.22 17.39
C ASP A 242 -2.28 -7.95 16.86
N GLU A 243 -0.96 -8.01 16.64
CA GLU A 243 -0.20 -6.90 16.06
C GLU A 243 -0.60 -6.62 14.60
N SER A 244 -0.94 -7.66 13.84
CA SER A 244 -1.28 -7.55 12.42
C SER A 244 -2.68 -7.03 12.20
N GLU A 245 -3.65 -7.28 13.08
CA GLU A 245 -5.05 -6.93 12.89
C GLU A 245 -5.24 -5.42 12.69
N SER A 246 -4.72 -4.62 13.63
CA SER A 246 -4.80 -3.15 13.55
C SER A 246 -4.08 -2.59 12.31
N SER A 247 -2.92 -3.18 11.96
CA SER A 247 -2.12 -2.77 10.81
C SER A 247 -2.78 -3.16 9.49
N CYS A 248 -3.41 -4.34 9.42
CA CYS A 248 -4.18 -4.80 8.28
C CYS A 248 -5.36 -3.86 7.99
N HIS A 249 -6.09 -3.46 9.02
CA HIS A 249 -7.16 -2.46 8.89
C HIS A 249 -6.67 -1.12 8.34
N LYS A 250 -5.52 -0.62 8.79
CA LYS A 250 -4.93 0.63 8.28
C LYS A 250 -4.58 0.51 6.80
N VAL A 251 -3.96 -0.60 6.41
CA VAL A 251 -3.60 -0.87 5.01
C VAL A 251 -4.87 -0.94 4.15
N PHE A 252 -5.85 -1.73 4.54
CA PHE A 252 -7.12 -1.88 3.80
C PHE A 252 -7.81 -0.53 3.59
N ARG A 253 -7.92 0.28 4.64
CA ARG A 253 -8.49 1.64 4.54
C ARG A 253 -7.66 2.54 3.62
N GLY A 254 -6.33 2.45 3.65
CA GLY A 254 -5.44 3.18 2.76
C GLY A 254 -5.67 2.83 1.29
N ILE A 255 -5.80 1.54 0.99
CA ILE A 255 -6.10 1.03 -0.36
C ILE A 255 -7.46 1.57 -0.85
N LEU A 256 -8.50 1.47 -0.02
CA LEU A 256 -9.82 1.99 -0.36
C LEU A 256 -9.81 3.52 -0.57
N HIS A 257 -9.08 4.25 0.28
CA HIS A 257 -8.94 5.70 0.14
C HIS A 257 -8.25 6.07 -1.19
N THR A 258 -7.17 5.38 -1.53
CA THR A 258 -6.49 5.55 -2.83
C THR A 258 -7.45 5.29 -3.99
N ARG A 259 -8.25 4.21 -3.92
CA ARG A 259 -9.22 3.87 -4.96
C ARG A 259 -10.33 4.92 -5.08
N VAL A 260 -10.86 5.41 -3.97
CA VAL A 260 -11.86 6.50 -3.97
C VAL A 260 -11.29 7.79 -4.56
N ALA A 261 -10.04 8.13 -4.23
CA ALA A 261 -9.36 9.29 -4.84
C ALA A 261 -9.24 9.15 -6.36
N LEU A 262 -8.88 7.97 -6.86
CA LEU A 262 -8.82 7.68 -8.29
C LEU A 262 -10.20 7.79 -8.97
N LEU A 263 -11.26 7.27 -8.36
CA LEU A 263 -12.63 7.39 -8.86
C LEU A 263 -13.08 8.85 -8.94
N ASN A 264 -12.78 9.65 -7.92
CA ASN A 264 -13.10 11.07 -7.89
C ASN A 264 -12.36 11.86 -8.98
N ILE A 265 -11.16 11.45 -9.35
CA ILE A 265 -10.40 12.06 -10.45
C ILE A 265 -11.08 11.77 -11.80
N GLN A 266 -11.63 10.58 -11.98
CA GLN A 266 -12.27 10.15 -13.24
C GLN A 266 -13.71 10.68 -13.40
N THR A 267 -14.41 10.95 -12.29
CA THR A 267 -15.77 11.50 -12.36
C THR A 267 -15.71 13.02 -12.55
N PRO A 268 -16.27 13.58 -13.64
CA PRO A 268 -16.33 15.02 -13.81
C PRO A 268 -17.18 15.62 -12.69
N THR A 269 -16.61 16.58 -11.97
CA THR A 269 -17.40 17.45 -11.07
C THR A 269 -18.19 18.42 -11.96
N PHE A 270 -19.51 18.21 -12.05
CA PHE A 270 -20.43 19.14 -12.67
C PHE A 270 -20.67 20.36 -11.78
#